data_b1e6bbb17c962d3e81d8c96565df285e
#
_entry.id   b1e6bbb17c962d3e81d8c96565df285e
#
_cell.length_a   1.000
_cell.length_b   1.000
_cell.length_c   1.000
_cell.angle_alpha   90.00
_cell.angle_beta   90.00
_cell.angle_gamma   90.00
#
_symmetry.space_group_name_H-M   'P 1'
#
loop_
_entity.id
_entity.type
_entity.pdbx_description
1 polymer ?
#
loop_
_entity_poly.entity_id
_entity_poly.type
_entity_poly.pdbx_seq_one_letter_code
_entity_poly.pdbx_strand_id
1 'polypeptide(L)'
;LPVIGRFRQSKSDGLMADTNSIATVAEGLNNLKGTAARHYMNGNPHNNRNRLGSAAEALELTARGASINEARKVVEAKYGRPLRAMEIIAKGDAEPAPTKMGSRCRQPFGDKAQSLKRELVASGLLAQDESIACFKFLDCFGCEFQALVAEVDDIWCMLSFRESLTESLQRPAINHHLPVTRINDVMGKIQIMLAEVERDYPDVYAKAIGKLNVQAHPLWDDENSVADLYDIW
;
A
#
# COMPACT_ATOMS: atom_id res chain seq x y z
N LEU A 1 26.73 -24.08 -7.89
CA LEU A 1 25.77 -23.12 -8.45
C LEU A 1 24.40 -23.04 -7.74
N PRO A 2 23.93 -24.06 -6.96
CA PRO A 2 22.68 -23.93 -6.23
C PRO A 2 22.73 -22.96 -5.03
N VAL A 3 23.89 -22.58 -4.54
CA VAL A 3 24.08 -21.77 -3.34
C VAL A 3 23.67 -20.30 -3.57
N ILE A 4 24.04 -19.71 -4.70
CA ILE A 4 23.76 -18.30 -5.03
C ILE A 4 22.24 -18.06 -5.17
N GLY A 5 21.53 -19.02 -5.78
CA GLY A 5 20.07 -18.91 -5.92
C GLY A 5 19.35 -18.91 -4.57
N ARG A 6 19.79 -19.75 -3.62
CA ARG A 6 19.22 -19.80 -2.26
C ARG A 6 19.50 -18.53 -1.47
N PHE A 7 20.69 -17.93 -1.61
CA PHE A 7 21.01 -16.64 -0.98
C PHE A 7 20.12 -15.51 -1.52
N ARG A 8 19.93 -15.46 -2.83
CA ARG A 8 19.05 -14.46 -3.45
C ARG A 8 17.59 -14.64 -3.01
N GLN A 9 17.11 -15.88 -2.94
CA GLN A 9 15.77 -16.17 -2.44
C GLN A 9 15.63 -15.77 -0.97
N SER A 10 16.55 -16.15 -0.10
CA SER A 10 16.53 -15.79 1.31
C SER A 10 16.56 -14.26 1.54
N LYS A 11 17.39 -13.53 0.76
CA LYS A 11 17.42 -12.07 0.81
C LYS A 11 16.10 -11.48 0.32
N SER A 12 15.52 -12.03 -0.75
CA SER A 12 14.20 -11.62 -1.25
C SER A 12 13.10 -11.81 -0.20
N ASP A 13 13.09 -13.00 0.42
CA ASP A 13 12.08 -13.34 1.43
C ASP A 13 12.21 -12.45 2.67
N GLY A 14 13.45 -12.12 3.09
CA GLY A 14 13.73 -11.16 4.16
C GLY A 14 13.22 -9.76 3.82
N LEU A 15 13.65 -9.20 2.68
CA LEU A 15 13.22 -7.87 2.23
C LEU A 15 11.70 -7.79 2.05
N MET A 16 11.07 -8.87 1.58
CA MET A 16 9.62 -8.92 1.42
C MET A 16 8.90 -9.02 2.76
N ALA A 17 9.46 -9.77 3.73
CA ALA A 17 8.93 -9.84 5.09
C ALA A 17 8.99 -8.49 5.80
N ASP A 18 10.10 -7.77 5.63
CA ASP A 18 10.34 -6.49 6.31
C ASP A 18 9.56 -5.34 5.68
N THR A 19 9.47 -5.29 4.36
CA THR A 19 8.97 -4.10 3.64
C THR A 19 7.65 -4.32 2.91
N ASN A 20 7.26 -5.56 2.66
CA ASN A 20 6.14 -5.96 1.80
C ASN A 20 6.16 -5.26 0.42
N SER A 21 7.33 -4.90 -0.08
CA SER A 21 7.55 -4.09 -1.28
C SER A 21 8.34 -4.83 -2.34
N ILE A 22 7.73 -5.03 -3.51
CA ILE A 22 8.40 -5.57 -4.71
C ILE A 22 9.51 -4.63 -5.17
N ALA A 23 9.32 -3.34 -5.03
CA ALA A 23 10.31 -2.34 -5.43
C ALA A 23 11.60 -2.53 -4.62
N THR A 24 11.48 -2.63 -3.30
CA THR A 24 12.61 -2.87 -2.39
C THR A 24 13.30 -4.20 -2.68
N VAL A 25 12.53 -5.26 -2.97
CA VAL A 25 13.10 -6.55 -3.38
C VAL A 25 13.86 -6.43 -4.70
N ALA A 26 13.30 -5.74 -5.69
CA ALA A 26 13.93 -5.53 -6.98
C ALA A 26 15.24 -4.75 -6.84
N GLU A 27 15.24 -3.67 -6.08
CA GLU A 27 16.40 -2.84 -5.79
C GLU A 27 17.45 -3.61 -4.99
N GLY A 28 17.07 -4.24 -3.89
CA GLY A 28 17.98 -5.03 -3.05
C GLY A 28 18.62 -6.23 -3.74
N LEU A 29 18.00 -6.74 -4.81
CA LEU A 29 18.54 -7.81 -5.67
C LEU A 29 19.16 -7.30 -6.97
N ASN A 30 19.13 -5.99 -7.21
CA ASN A 30 19.54 -5.36 -8.47
C ASN A 30 18.83 -5.99 -9.68
N ASN A 31 17.51 -6.11 -9.62
CA ASN A 31 16.67 -6.70 -10.64
C ASN A 31 15.60 -5.69 -11.11
N LEU A 32 15.08 -5.89 -12.32
CA LEU A 32 13.88 -5.18 -12.75
C LEU A 32 12.67 -5.63 -11.90
N LYS A 33 11.73 -4.72 -11.61
CA LYS A 33 10.50 -5.02 -10.84
C LYS A 33 9.74 -6.22 -11.41
N GLY A 34 9.61 -6.31 -12.74
CA GLY A 34 8.96 -7.44 -13.42
C GLY A 34 9.69 -8.78 -13.20
N THR A 35 11.02 -8.75 -13.12
CA THR A 35 11.82 -9.95 -12.81
C THR A 35 11.67 -10.34 -11.34
N ALA A 36 11.70 -9.36 -10.43
CA ALA A 36 11.47 -9.61 -9.01
C ALA A 36 10.06 -10.19 -8.78
N ALA A 37 9.02 -9.59 -9.37
CA ALA A 37 7.65 -10.08 -9.28
C ALA A 37 7.50 -11.52 -9.80
N ARG A 38 8.16 -11.87 -10.90
CA ARG A 38 8.00 -13.16 -11.56
C ARG A 38 8.75 -14.30 -10.87
N HIS A 39 9.92 -14.02 -10.29
CA HIS A 39 10.83 -15.05 -9.81
C HIS A 39 11.00 -15.11 -8.29
N TYR A 40 10.66 -14.04 -7.56
CA TYR A 40 10.91 -13.91 -6.11
C TYR A 40 9.66 -13.62 -5.28
N MET A 41 8.50 -13.47 -5.92
CA MET A 41 7.27 -13.14 -5.21
C MET A 41 6.48 -14.38 -4.82
N ASN A 42 6.88 -14.99 -3.74
CA ASN A 42 6.04 -16.00 -3.07
C ASN A 42 5.12 -15.36 -1.99
N GLY A 43 5.06 -14.02 -1.94
CA GLY A 43 4.40 -13.28 -0.86
C GLY A 43 5.17 -13.37 0.46
N ASN A 44 4.64 -12.72 1.50
CA ASN A 44 5.14 -12.90 2.86
C ASN A 44 4.62 -14.26 3.39
N PRO A 45 5.49 -15.27 3.64
CA PRO A 45 5.06 -16.61 4.05
C PRO A 45 4.25 -16.61 5.35
N HIS A 46 4.56 -15.65 6.26
CA HIS A 46 3.84 -15.52 7.53
C HIS A 46 2.42 -14.98 7.31
N ASN A 47 2.27 -13.91 6.52
CA ASN A 47 0.97 -13.35 6.18
C ASN A 47 0.13 -14.34 5.36
N ASN A 48 0.74 -15.03 4.38
CA ASN A 48 0.07 -16.06 3.60
C ASN A 48 -0.40 -17.23 4.47
N ARG A 49 0.41 -17.66 5.43
CA ARG A 49 0.06 -18.73 6.35
C ARG A 49 -1.11 -18.33 7.25
N ASN A 50 -1.10 -17.09 7.77
CA ASN A 50 -2.19 -16.58 8.59
C ASN A 50 -3.49 -16.41 7.78
N ARG A 51 -3.41 -15.87 6.56
CA ARG A 51 -4.55 -15.70 5.64
C ARG A 51 -5.15 -17.04 5.23
N LEU A 52 -4.31 -18.00 4.83
CA LEU A 52 -4.77 -19.35 4.48
C LEU A 52 -5.32 -20.10 5.69
N GLY A 53 -4.67 -19.97 6.84
CA GLY A 53 -5.13 -20.57 8.09
C GLY A 53 -6.50 -20.03 8.53
N SER A 54 -6.68 -18.71 8.47
CA SER A 54 -7.97 -18.08 8.81
C SER A 54 -9.09 -18.49 7.86
N ALA A 55 -8.82 -18.53 6.55
CA ALA A 55 -9.80 -18.96 5.55
C ALA A 55 -10.16 -20.44 5.70
N ALA A 56 -9.17 -21.31 5.91
CA ALA A 56 -9.40 -22.74 6.11
C ALA A 56 -10.24 -23.02 7.38
N GLU A 57 -9.93 -22.34 8.48
CA GLU A 57 -10.68 -22.50 9.74
C GLU A 57 -12.11 -21.95 9.62
N ALA A 58 -12.31 -20.82 8.94
CA ALA A 58 -13.65 -20.31 8.67
C ALA A 58 -14.50 -21.30 7.84
N LEU A 59 -13.91 -21.90 6.80
CA LEU A 59 -14.56 -22.92 5.98
C LEU A 59 -14.88 -24.18 6.80
N GLU A 60 -13.96 -24.64 7.63
CA GLU A 60 -14.15 -25.80 8.49
C GLU A 60 -15.29 -25.58 9.50
N LEU A 61 -15.32 -24.43 10.18
CA LEU A 61 -16.39 -24.08 11.11
C LEU A 61 -17.75 -24.03 10.42
N THR A 62 -17.81 -23.44 9.22
CA THR A 62 -19.04 -23.38 8.43
C THR A 62 -19.48 -24.77 7.97
N ALA A 63 -18.54 -25.61 7.55
CA ALA A 63 -18.83 -27.01 7.19
C ALA A 63 -19.33 -27.85 8.36
N ARG A 64 -18.93 -27.52 9.59
CA ARG A 64 -19.41 -28.11 10.84
C ARG A 64 -20.76 -27.56 11.33
N GLY A 65 -21.35 -26.62 10.56
CA GLY A 65 -22.69 -26.09 10.84
C GLY A 65 -22.70 -24.75 11.60
N ALA A 66 -21.55 -24.16 11.87
CA ALA A 66 -21.50 -22.78 12.41
C ALA A 66 -22.05 -21.78 11.38
N SER A 67 -22.78 -20.78 11.85
CA SER A 67 -23.16 -19.66 11.00
C SER A 67 -21.91 -18.85 10.57
N ILE A 68 -22.01 -18.16 9.44
CA ILE A 68 -20.92 -17.31 8.93
C ILE A 68 -20.47 -16.29 9.99
N ASN A 69 -21.41 -15.73 10.77
CA ASN A 69 -21.10 -14.76 11.82
C ASN A 69 -20.37 -15.38 13.02
N GLU A 70 -20.69 -16.60 13.38
CA GLU A 70 -19.99 -17.33 14.45
C GLU A 70 -18.60 -17.76 14.01
N ALA A 71 -18.46 -18.33 12.81
CA ALA A 71 -17.17 -18.68 12.23
C ALA A 71 -16.26 -17.43 12.13
N ARG A 72 -16.82 -16.29 11.70
CA ARG A 72 -16.10 -15.01 11.65
C ARG A 72 -15.59 -14.57 13.01
N LYS A 73 -16.42 -14.61 14.07
CA LYS A 73 -16.00 -14.22 15.43
C LYS A 73 -14.86 -15.10 15.96
N VAL A 74 -14.93 -16.41 15.73
CA VAL A 74 -13.87 -17.35 16.16
C VAL A 74 -12.56 -17.07 15.42
N VAL A 75 -12.62 -16.87 14.10
CA VAL A 75 -11.46 -16.57 13.28
C VAL A 75 -10.88 -15.19 13.63
N GLU A 76 -11.71 -14.18 13.86
CA GLU A 76 -11.28 -12.85 14.30
C GLU A 76 -10.56 -12.88 15.65
N ALA A 77 -11.04 -13.69 16.59
CA ALA A 77 -10.40 -13.84 17.90
C ALA A 77 -9.01 -14.50 17.81
N LYS A 78 -8.82 -15.42 16.87
CA LYS A 78 -7.58 -16.21 16.73
C LYS A 78 -6.55 -15.56 15.79
N TYR A 79 -6.98 -14.97 14.67
CA TYR A 79 -6.12 -14.45 13.60
C TYR A 79 -6.18 -12.92 13.48
N GLY A 80 -6.99 -12.26 14.30
CA GLY A 80 -7.29 -10.86 14.17
C GLY A 80 -8.47 -10.57 13.21
N ARG A 81 -8.92 -9.31 13.20
CA ARG A 81 -10.03 -8.90 12.32
C ARG A 81 -9.65 -9.11 10.85
N PRO A 82 -10.56 -9.70 10.04
CA PRO A 82 -10.33 -9.81 8.61
C PRO A 82 -10.21 -8.39 8.01
N LEU A 83 -9.24 -8.24 7.12
CA LEU A 83 -8.97 -7.00 6.44
C LEU A 83 -10.17 -6.59 5.57
N ARG A 84 -10.41 -5.29 5.39
CA ARG A 84 -11.41 -4.79 4.42
C ARG A 84 -11.19 -5.35 3.01
N ALA A 85 -9.93 -5.63 2.64
CA ALA A 85 -9.60 -6.32 1.40
C ALA A 85 -10.29 -7.69 1.27
N MET A 86 -10.44 -8.46 2.36
CA MET A 86 -11.19 -9.74 2.33
C MET A 86 -12.69 -9.53 2.15
N GLU A 87 -13.27 -8.47 2.69
CA GLU A 87 -14.68 -8.14 2.43
C GLU A 87 -14.91 -7.79 0.96
N ILE A 88 -13.95 -7.10 0.32
CA ILE A 88 -14.00 -6.78 -1.11
C ILE A 88 -13.89 -8.05 -1.94
N ILE A 89 -12.96 -8.95 -1.63
CA ILE A 89 -12.79 -10.25 -2.32
C ILE A 89 -14.05 -11.11 -2.16
N ALA A 90 -14.64 -11.17 -0.95
CA ALA A 90 -15.86 -11.93 -0.70
C ALA A 90 -17.07 -11.41 -1.50
N LYS A 91 -17.04 -10.14 -1.93
CA LYS A 91 -18.05 -9.54 -2.82
C LYS A 91 -17.74 -9.71 -4.31
N GLY A 92 -16.67 -10.42 -4.66
CA GLY A 92 -16.25 -10.63 -6.05
C GLY A 92 -15.43 -9.51 -6.67
N ASP A 93 -15.03 -8.50 -5.88
CA ASP A 93 -14.14 -7.42 -6.34
C ASP A 93 -12.67 -7.88 -6.27
N ALA A 94 -11.85 -7.37 -7.22
CA ALA A 94 -10.41 -7.57 -7.15
C ALA A 94 -9.80 -6.85 -5.96
N GLU A 95 -8.74 -7.43 -5.38
CA GLU A 95 -8.02 -6.79 -4.27
C GLU A 95 -7.45 -5.44 -4.72
N PRO A 96 -7.71 -4.34 -3.98
CA PRO A 96 -7.20 -3.02 -4.35
C PRO A 96 -5.67 -2.99 -4.31
N ALA A 97 -5.06 -2.42 -5.35
CA ALA A 97 -3.61 -2.27 -5.42
C ALA A 97 -3.12 -1.22 -4.41
N PRO A 98 -2.01 -1.48 -3.68
CA PRO A 98 -1.43 -0.51 -2.76
C PRO A 98 -0.92 0.72 -3.50
N THR A 99 -1.07 1.89 -2.88
CA THR A 99 -0.49 3.15 -3.35
C THR A 99 0.66 3.59 -2.45
N LYS A 100 1.49 4.50 -2.94
CA LYS A 100 2.60 5.05 -2.14
C LYS A 100 2.15 5.84 -0.91
N MET A 101 0.88 6.27 -0.85
CA MET A 101 0.36 7.11 0.25
C MET A 101 -0.38 6.32 1.34
N GLY A 102 -0.29 4.99 1.34
CA GLY A 102 -0.96 4.14 2.33
C GLY A 102 -2.46 3.96 2.12
N SER A 103 -3.02 4.45 1.00
CA SER A 103 -4.33 4.04 0.51
C SER A 103 -4.18 2.95 -0.55
N ARG A 104 -5.29 2.38 -1.02
CA ARG A 104 -5.30 1.41 -2.11
C ARG A 104 -6.19 1.89 -3.26
N CYS A 105 -5.91 1.41 -4.47
CA CYS A 105 -6.64 1.76 -5.69
C CYS A 105 -7.34 0.54 -6.26
N ARG A 106 -8.65 0.64 -6.52
CA ARG A 106 -9.45 -0.43 -7.15
C ARG A 106 -9.22 -0.57 -8.64
N GLN A 107 -8.78 0.52 -9.30
CA GLN A 107 -8.56 0.55 -10.74
C GLN A 107 -7.25 1.26 -11.11
N PRO A 108 -6.08 0.68 -10.73
CA PRO A 108 -4.79 1.32 -10.99
C PRO A 108 -4.51 1.50 -12.49
N PHE A 109 -5.08 0.65 -13.36
CA PHE A 109 -4.94 0.68 -14.81
C PHE A 109 -6.24 1.08 -15.54
N GLY A 110 -7.19 1.69 -14.83
CA GLY A 110 -8.48 2.12 -15.39
C GLY A 110 -8.38 3.38 -16.27
N ASP A 111 -9.53 4.00 -16.54
CA ASP A 111 -9.65 5.12 -17.47
C ASP A 111 -8.74 6.31 -17.18
N LYS A 112 -8.50 6.60 -15.89
CA LYS A 112 -7.58 7.67 -15.46
C LYS A 112 -6.13 7.35 -15.83
N ALA A 113 -5.71 6.09 -15.69
CA ALA A 113 -4.38 5.64 -16.12
C ALA A 113 -4.26 5.67 -17.65
N GLN A 114 -5.30 5.29 -18.37
CA GLN A 114 -5.33 5.35 -19.83
C GLN A 114 -5.27 6.79 -20.36
N SER A 115 -5.94 7.74 -19.69
CA SER A 115 -5.84 9.16 -20.04
C SER A 115 -4.42 9.67 -19.86
N LEU A 116 -3.80 9.36 -18.71
CA LEU A 116 -2.43 9.73 -18.41
C LEU A 116 -1.43 9.09 -19.38
N LYS A 117 -1.62 7.81 -19.72
CA LYS A 117 -0.81 7.14 -20.74
C LYS A 117 -0.84 7.89 -22.06
N ARG A 118 -2.01 8.32 -22.53
CA ARG A 118 -2.14 9.07 -23.78
C ARG A 118 -1.37 10.41 -23.74
N GLU A 119 -1.42 11.12 -22.63
CA GLU A 119 -0.67 12.37 -22.43
C GLU A 119 0.83 12.12 -22.49
N LEU A 120 1.33 11.08 -21.80
CA LEU A 120 2.76 10.76 -21.77
C LEU A 120 3.29 10.23 -23.11
N VAL A 121 2.48 9.44 -23.82
CA VAL A 121 2.85 8.99 -25.18
C VAL A 121 2.88 10.17 -26.15
N ALA A 122 1.90 11.08 -26.07
CA ALA A 122 1.86 12.27 -26.91
C ALA A 122 3.04 13.21 -26.65
N SER A 123 3.54 13.27 -25.42
CA SER A 123 4.75 14.06 -25.05
C SER A 123 6.06 13.31 -25.30
N GLY A 124 6.04 12.07 -25.78
CA GLY A 124 7.24 11.26 -26.03
C GLY A 124 7.93 10.71 -24.78
N LEU A 125 7.27 10.79 -23.62
CA LEU A 125 7.80 10.33 -22.34
C LEU A 125 7.52 8.85 -22.06
N LEU A 126 6.63 8.21 -22.82
CA LEU A 126 6.24 6.81 -22.67
C LEU A 126 6.08 6.15 -24.03
N ALA A 127 6.52 4.89 -24.16
CA ALA A 127 6.28 4.11 -25.38
C ALA A 127 4.82 3.61 -25.44
N GLN A 128 4.30 3.37 -26.67
CA GLN A 128 2.90 2.98 -26.86
C GLN A 128 2.55 1.62 -26.25
N ASP A 129 3.52 0.71 -26.20
CA ASP A 129 3.40 -0.65 -25.66
C ASP A 129 3.59 -0.73 -24.14
N GLU A 130 4.08 0.34 -23.50
CA GLU A 130 4.24 0.37 -22.06
C GLU A 130 2.90 0.60 -21.35
N SER A 131 2.68 -0.13 -20.26
CA SER A 131 1.54 0.07 -19.37
C SER A 131 1.97 0.88 -18.17
N ILE A 132 1.14 1.86 -17.79
CA ILE A 132 1.37 2.70 -16.62
C ILE A 132 0.14 2.69 -15.73
N ALA A 133 0.37 2.61 -14.42
CA ALA A 133 -0.68 2.83 -13.44
C ALA A 133 -0.95 4.32 -13.27
N CYS A 134 -2.14 4.67 -12.79
CA CYS A 134 -2.43 6.04 -12.40
C CYS A 134 -1.49 6.45 -11.25
N PHE A 135 -0.78 7.57 -11.41
CA PHE A 135 0.16 8.10 -10.41
C PHE A 135 -0.16 9.54 -9.98
N LYS A 136 -1.37 10.02 -10.23
CA LYS A 136 -1.83 11.34 -9.75
C LYS A 136 -2.03 11.29 -8.22
N PHE A 137 -0.93 11.25 -7.48
CA PHE A 137 -0.93 10.90 -6.05
C PHE A 137 -1.82 11.81 -5.21
N LEU A 138 -1.73 13.13 -5.38
CA LEU A 138 -2.56 14.05 -4.60
C LEU A 138 -4.06 13.96 -4.98
N ASP A 139 -4.37 13.53 -6.19
CA ASP A 139 -5.75 13.30 -6.65
C ASP A 139 -6.36 12.01 -6.13
N CYS A 140 -5.54 11.09 -5.59
CA CYS A 140 -6.04 9.85 -4.98
C CYS A 140 -6.96 10.12 -3.80
N PHE A 141 -6.66 11.16 -3.02
CA PHE A 141 -7.50 11.54 -1.88
C PHE A 141 -8.79 12.20 -2.34
N GLY A 142 -9.86 11.42 -2.34
CA GLY A 142 -11.18 11.80 -2.89
C GLY A 142 -11.47 11.22 -4.28
N CYS A 143 -10.59 10.34 -4.79
CA CYS A 143 -10.85 9.56 -5.99
C CYS A 143 -11.90 8.47 -5.71
N GLU A 144 -12.83 8.27 -6.64
CA GLU A 144 -13.86 7.22 -6.55
C GLU A 144 -13.31 5.79 -6.47
N PHE A 145 -12.09 5.57 -6.98
CA PHE A 145 -11.39 4.28 -6.94
C PHE A 145 -10.50 4.11 -5.72
N GLN A 146 -10.44 5.10 -4.83
CA GLN A 146 -9.69 5.01 -3.59
C GLN A 146 -10.34 4.00 -2.64
N ALA A 147 -9.53 3.16 -2.03
CA ALA A 147 -9.93 2.28 -0.94
C ALA A 147 -9.03 2.52 0.27
N LEU A 148 -9.63 2.52 1.45
CA LEU A 148 -8.90 2.53 2.71
C LEU A 148 -8.93 1.12 3.28
N VAL A 149 -7.76 0.58 3.58
CA VAL A 149 -7.62 -0.74 4.18
C VAL A 149 -7.00 -0.57 5.57
N ALA A 150 -7.64 -1.17 6.58
CA ALA A 150 -7.16 -1.09 7.96
C ALA A 150 -6.04 -2.13 8.19
N GLU A 151 -4.95 -2.01 7.45
CA GLU A 151 -3.70 -2.75 7.65
C GLU A 151 -2.65 -1.86 8.31
N VAL A 152 -1.86 -2.44 9.21
CA VAL A 152 -0.83 -1.69 9.96
C VAL A 152 0.14 -1.00 9.02
N ASP A 153 0.60 -1.66 7.97
CA ASP A 153 1.58 -1.11 7.03
C ASP A 153 1.00 -0.01 6.14
N ASP A 154 -0.27 -0.15 5.70
CA ASP A 154 -0.96 0.89 4.95
C ASP A 154 -1.17 2.15 5.82
N ILE A 155 -1.59 1.98 7.07
CA ILE A 155 -1.81 3.10 8.00
C ILE A 155 -0.48 3.74 8.41
N TRP A 156 0.57 2.97 8.67
CA TRP A 156 1.90 3.48 8.92
C TRP A 156 2.45 4.29 7.74
N CYS A 157 2.27 3.78 6.50
CA CYS A 157 2.62 4.50 5.29
C CYS A 157 1.85 5.83 5.16
N MET A 158 0.54 5.83 5.45
CA MET A 158 -0.29 7.05 5.40
C MET A 158 0.11 8.07 6.47
N LEU A 159 0.42 7.63 7.68
CA LEU A 159 0.90 8.47 8.77
C LEU A 159 2.25 9.12 8.39
N SER A 160 3.19 8.33 7.86
CA SER A 160 4.50 8.83 7.42
C SER A 160 4.36 9.81 6.25
N PHE A 161 3.48 9.54 5.30
CA PHE A 161 3.16 10.48 4.22
C PHE A 161 2.63 11.81 4.75
N ARG A 162 1.72 11.79 5.73
CA ARG A 162 1.21 13.01 6.38
C ARG A 162 2.33 13.81 7.05
N GLU A 163 3.27 13.16 7.73
CA GLU A 163 4.43 13.83 8.34
C GLU A 163 5.31 14.49 7.27
N SER A 164 5.65 13.77 6.20
CA SER A 164 6.43 14.31 5.10
C SER A 164 5.75 15.52 4.44
N LEU A 165 4.41 15.50 4.27
CA LEU A 165 3.66 16.68 3.80
C LEU A 165 3.76 17.85 4.78
N THR A 166 3.67 17.59 6.09
CA THR A 166 3.78 18.61 7.13
C THR A 166 5.16 19.26 7.12
N GLU A 167 6.22 18.45 7.04
CA GLU A 167 7.58 18.94 6.93
C GLU A 167 7.81 19.76 5.67
N SER A 168 7.27 19.32 4.53
CA SER A 168 7.43 20.05 3.26
C SER A 168 6.79 21.45 3.31
N LEU A 169 5.69 21.62 4.03
CA LEU A 169 5.06 22.92 4.25
C LEU A 169 5.89 23.85 5.16
N GLN A 170 6.72 23.31 6.03
CA GLN A 170 7.56 24.07 6.95
C GLN A 170 8.91 24.47 6.33
N ARG A 171 9.34 23.82 5.25
CA ARG A 171 10.58 24.14 4.57
C ARG A 171 10.43 25.38 3.70
N PRO A 172 11.38 26.33 3.73
CA PRO A 172 11.36 27.45 2.82
C PRO A 172 11.53 26.93 1.38
N ALA A 173 10.53 27.18 0.55
CA ALA A 173 10.56 26.84 -0.86
C ALA A 173 11.56 27.73 -1.56
N ILE A 174 12.79 27.24 -1.80
CA ILE A 174 13.85 28.03 -2.45
C ILE A 174 13.58 28.18 -3.95
N ASN A 175 12.89 27.20 -4.60
CA ASN A 175 12.66 27.21 -6.05
C ASN A 175 11.34 26.60 -6.52
N HIS A 176 10.41 26.21 -5.64
CA HIS A 176 9.19 25.51 -6.06
C HIS A 176 7.96 26.18 -5.47
N HIS A 177 6.96 26.44 -6.31
CA HIS A 177 5.63 26.83 -5.88
C HIS A 177 4.88 25.58 -5.41
N LEU A 178 5.09 25.18 -4.14
CA LEU A 178 4.28 24.13 -3.54
C LEU A 178 2.79 24.53 -3.62
N PRO A 179 1.91 23.65 -4.09
CA PRO A 179 0.48 23.91 -4.11
C PRO A 179 -0.10 23.79 -2.69
N VAL A 180 0.23 24.75 -1.83
CA VAL A 180 -0.09 24.76 -0.38
C VAL A 180 -1.55 24.48 -0.11
N THR A 181 -2.45 25.08 -0.89
CA THR A 181 -3.89 24.87 -0.75
C THR A 181 -4.27 23.42 -1.00
N ARG A 182 -3.69 22.80 -2.01
CA ARG A 182 -3.93 21.40 -2.37
C ARG A 182 -3.37 20.44 -1.33
N ILE A 183 -2.18 20.71 -0.81
CA ILE A 183 -1.57 19.94 0.26
C ILE A 183 -2.45 19.98 1.52
N ASN A 184 -2.93 21.17 1.91
CA ASN A 184 -3.82 21.31 3.06
C ASN A 184 -5.14 20.56 2.87
N ASP A 185 -5.74 20.58 1.66
CA ASP A 185 -6.92 19.77 1.34
C ASP A 185 -6.66 18.27 1.49
N VAL A 186 -5.53 17.78 0.96
CA VAL A 186 -5.11 16.38 1.10
C VAL A 186 -4.88 16.03 2.57
N MET A 187 -4.19 16.86 3.33
CA MET A 187 -3.97 16.64 4.78
C MET A 187 -5.29 16.57 5.55
N GLY A 188 -6.27 17.43 5.23
CA GLY A 188 -7.60 17.38 5.83
C GLY A 188 -8.30 16.05 5.54
N LYS A 189 -8.22 15.54 4.31
CA LYS A 189 -8.78 14.24 3.94
C LYS A 189 -8.07 13.07 4.65
N ILE A 190 -6.74 13.09 4.72
CA ILE A 190 -5.96 12.11 5.47
C ILE A 190 -6.38 12.09 6.94
N GLN A 191 -6.55 13.25 7.56
CA GLN A 191 -6.97 13.36 8.95
C GLN A 191 -8.32 12.70 9.20
N ILE A 192 -9.30 12.92 8.31
CA ILE A 192 -10.62 12.27 8.38
C ILE A 192 -10.49 10.75 8.28
N MET A 193 -9.71 10.25 7.31
CA MET A 193 -9.50 8.81 7.10
C MET A 193 -8.81 8.16 8.30
N LEU A 194 -7.79 8.79 8.86
CA LEU A 194 -7.08 8.29 10.04
C LEU A 194 -7.98 8.28 11.29
N ALA A 195 -8.85 9.30 11.45
CA ALA A 195 -9.83 9.33 12.55
C ALA A 195 -10.87 8.20 12.44
N GLU A 196 -11.28 7.82 11.22
CA GLU A 196 -12.14 6.65 11.00
C GLU A 196 -11.41 5.35 11.38
N VAL A 197 -10.14 5.20 11.00
CA VAL A 197 -9.33 4.02 11.36
C VAL A 197 -9.13 3.94 12.87
N GLU A 198 -8.81 5.06 13.53
CA GLU A 198 -8.65 5.10 14.99
C GLU A 198 -9.93 4.69 15.71
N ARG A 199 -11.09 5.16 15.23
CA ARG A 199 -12.40 4.83 15.83
C ARG A 199 -12.78 3.35 15.59
N ASP A 200 -12.65 2.87 14.35
CA ASP A 200 -13.18 1.56 13.95
C ASP A 200 -12.17 0.42 14.11
N TYR A 201 -10.86 0.73 14.12
CA TYR A 201 -9.74 -0.21 14.18
C TYR A 201 -8.62 0.29 15.10
N PRO A 202 -8.91 0.57 16.39
CA PRO A 202 -7.95 1.20 17.32
C PRO A 202 -6.65 0.42 17.49
N ASP A 203 -6.70 -0.92 17.47
CA ASP A 203 -5.50 -1.76 17.59
C ASP A 203 -4.56 -1.63 16.37
N VAL A 204 -5.12 -1.49 15.17
CA VAL A 204 -4.34 -1.28 13.94
C VAL A 204 -3.68 0.09 13.99
N TYR A 205 -4.45 1.10 14.36
CA TYR A 205 -3.96 2.48 14.47
C TYR A 205 -2.83 2.60 15.51
N ALA A 206 -3.02 2.03 16.70
CA ALA A 206 -2.00 2.04 17.76
C ALA A 206 -0.69 1.36 17.33
N LYS A 207 -0.78 0.22 16.62
CA LYS A 207 0.40 -0.48 16.08
C LYS A 207 1.09 0.34 15.00
N ALA A 208 0.34 1.01 14.14
CA ALA A 208 0.90 1.88 13.09
C ALA A 208 1.62 3.10 13.70
N ILE A 209 1.03 3.73 14.72
CA ILE A 209 1.69 4.78 15.50
C ILE A 209 2.96 4.26 16.18
N GLY A 210 2.90 3.05 16.75
CA GLY A 210 4.10 2.42 17.35
C GLY A 210 5.23 2.25 16.35
N LYS A 211 4.95 1.86 15.11
CA LYS A 211 5.95 1.81 14.03
C LYS A 211 6.49 3.20 13.67
N LEU A 212 5.60 4.18 13.51
CA LEU A 212 5.99 5.55 13.18
C LEU A 212 6.91 6.17 14.23
N ASN A 213 6.64 5.91 15.52
CA ASN A 213 7.50 6.39 16.62
C ASN A 213 8.92 5.79 16.61
N VAL A 214 9.10 4.65 15.95
CA VAL A 214 10.42 4.02 15.77
C VAL A 214 11.11 4.57 14.54
N GLN A 215 10.41 4.62 13.42
CA GLN A 215 10.90 5.14 12.14
C GLN A 215 9.74 5.49 11.20
N ALA A 216 9.98 6.42 10.28
CA ALA A 216 9.08 6.67 9.17
C ALA A 216 9.02 5.44 8.24
N HIS A 217 7.92 5.31 7.47
CA HIS A 217 7.81 4.27 6.46
C HIS A 217 8.90 4.45 5.39
N PRO A 218 9.57 3.38 4.89
CA PRO A 218 10.68 3.48 3.94
C PRO A 218 10.38 4.22 2.63
N LEU A 219 9.13 4.42 2.29
CA LEU A 219 8.73 5.26 1.15
C LEU A 219 8.76 6.75 1.48
N TRP A 220 8.86 7.13 2.76
CA TRP A 220 8.72 8.50 3.27
C TRP A 220 9.77 8.84 4.33
N ASP A 221 10.86 8.08 4.41
CA ASP A 221 11.97 8.31 5.34
C ASP A 221 13.06 9.23 4.77
N ASP A 222 12.99 9.52 3.45
CA ASP A 222 13.89 10.46 2.80
C ASP A 222 13.30 11.87 2.84
N GLU A 223 14.13 12.84 3.21
CA GLU A 223 13.79 14.26 3.26
C GLU A 223 13.32 14.84 1.91
N ASN A 224 13.66 14.20 0.79
CA ASN A 224 13.29 14.60 -0.55
C ASN A 224 12.09 13.85 -1.13
N SER A 225 11.56 12.86 -0.41
CA SER A 225 10.47 12.00 -0.92
C SER A 225 9.23 12.77 -1.40
N VAL A 226 8.96 13.94 -0.81
CA VAL A 226 7.85 14.82 -1.23
C VAL A 226 8.26 15.70 -2.40
N ALA A 227 9.52 16.16 -2.48
CA ALA A 227 10.01 16.96 -3.61
C ALA A 227 9.89 16.19 -4.92
N ASP A 228 10.22 14.88 -4.91
CA ASP A 228 10.08 13.98 -6.06
C ASP A 228 8.65 13.88 -6.59
N LEU A 229 7.64 14.16 -5.75
CA LEU A 229 6.24 14.19 -6.18
C LEU A 229 5.92 15.44 -7.04
N TYR A 230 6.71 16.49 -6.95
CA TYR A 230 6.48 17.76 -7.65
C TYR A 230 7.30 17.88 -8.92
N ASP A 231 8.43 17.19 -9.01
CA ASP A 231 9.29 17.21 -10.22
C ASP A 231 8.68 16.44 -11.40
N ILE A 232 7.54 15.78 -11.17
CA ILE A 232 6.80 14.98 -12.19
C ILE A 232 5.66 15.80 -12.83
N TRP A 233 5.48 17.11 -12.45
CA TRP A 233 4.36 17.96 -12.92
C TRP A 233 4.88 19.21 -13.62
#